data_b9a3bf99ddb244e0250c26f01ab9f966
#
_entry.id   b9a3bf99ddb244e0250c26f01ab9f966
#
_cell.length_a   1.000
_cell.length_b   1.000
_cell.length_c   1.000
_cell.angle_alpha   90.00
_cell.angle_beta   90.00
_cell.angle_gamma   90.00
#
_symmetry.space_group_name_H-M   'P 1'
#
loop_
_entity.id
_entity.type
_entity.pdbx_description
1 polymer ?
#
loop_
_entity_poly.entity_id
_entity_poly.type
_entity_poly.pdbx_seq_one_letter_code
_entity_poly.pdbx_strand_id
1 'polypeptide(L)'
;MSTRTRLVAALAGAGLMASALAGCGGGPSGGGGEGGTLNVLFAANAQFPTEQQEWFKTTSATFKAQTGSDVTFETFATANDELTKIQTSVVSGQGPDVYGLGTTFTPTAYSTGAFVKLDDAAWSTIGGKEKFVPSSLGISGPDAGNQIGIPFVSRPFVMVYNKDLLKKAGIDKPATSWDELEDQAKKLTTGDQHGIATAYKDNFDPWKLIWGMATQAGNPLIDGKTVKIDDPAVKKAYETYFGWLTKDKVVDPAAVGWSNTQALASFAEGKTGYFLFTSTLASITLDKSPVAGRYAYALMPTIPPGATSRPAGGLDAASILSGDNLVVADYSKKQDLAFQFVKMITDKDAQLEYYKIFGNLPVNAEAASSLTSDPNLKVAAEALDKSVATPFSGGWGDVQLALTNVVVQSIPGLAQGSVSDADLAARLADAQKAGQSAVDRAK
;
A
#
# COMPACT_ATOMS: atom_id res chain seq x y z
N MET A 1 -53.86 -8.78 -36.15
CA MET A 1 -53.49 -9.60 -37.32
C MET A 1 -52.16 -10.20 -36.93
N SER A 2 -52.14 -11.45 -36.35
CA SER A 2 -52.07 -12.73 -37.06
C SER A 2 -50.71 -12.89 -37.76
N THR A 3 -49.84 -13.82 -37.48
CA THR A 3 -49.90 -15.31 -37.29
C THR A 3 -48.49 -15.75 -36.79
N ARG A 4 -48.23 -16.49 -35.77
CA ARG A 4 -48.24 -17.94 -35.52
C ARG A 4 -47.66 -18.83 -36.64
N THR A 5 -46.59 -19.59 -36.30
CA THR A 5 -46.40 -21.04 -36.58
C THR A 5 -45.01 -21.46 -36.08
N ARG A 6 -44.77 -22.20 -35.05
CA ARG A 6 -44.87 -23.62 -34.68
C ARG A 6 -43.92 -24.56 -35.44
N LEU A 7 -43.06 -25.20 -34.63
CA LEU A 7 -42.66 -26.62 -34.51
C LEU A 7 -41.97 -27.28 -35.71
N VAL A 8 -40.88 -28.03 -35.46
CA VAL A 8 -40.84 -29.49 -35.30
C VAL A 8 -39.48 -29.97 -34.82
N ALA A 9 -39.47 -30.93 -33.92
CA ALA A 9 -38.34 -31.69 -33.37
C ALA A 9 -38.14 -33.00 -34.16
N ALA A 10 -36.92 -33.54 -34.15
CA ALA A 10 -36.58 -34.98 -34.29
C ALA A 10 -35.11 -35.16 -33.93
N LEU A 11 -34.70 -35.79 -32.92
CA LEU A 11 -34.53 -37.17 -32.47
C LEU A 11 -33.59 -38.05 -33.34
N ALA A 12 -32.59 -38.57 -32.58
CA ALA A 12 -31.95 -39.89 -32.62
C ALA A 12 -30.69 -40.10 -33.45
N GLY A 13 -29.71 -40.70 -32.79
CA GLY A 13 -28.61 -41.43 -33.41
C GLY A 13 -27.46 -41.73 -32.41
N ALA A 14 -27.66 -42.77 -31.58
CA ALA A 14 -26.62 -43.36 -30.77
C ALA A 14 -25.64 -44.16 -31.62
N GLY A 15 -24.34 -44.05 -31.34
CA GLY A 15 -23.28 -44.88 -31.91
C GLY A 15 -22.17 -45.14 -30.92
N LEU A 16 -22.26 -46.24 -30.16
CA LEU A 16 -21.14 -46.83 -29.45
C LEU A 16 -20.14 -47.41 -30.44
N MET A 17 -18.84 -47.11 -30.26
CA MET A 17 -17.76 -48.01 -30.62
C MET A 17 -16.63 -47.93 -29.61
N ALA A 18 -16.51 -49.01 -28.87
CA ALA A 18 -15.34 -49.34 -28.05
C ALA A 18 -14.31 -50.07 -28.93
N SER A 19 -13.03 -49.70 -28.79
CA SER A 19 -11.87 -50.51 -29.16
C SER A 19 -10.66 -50.06 -28.38
N ALA A 20 -10.28 -50.72 -27.41
CA ALA A 20 -9.29 -51.82 -27.29
C ALA A 20 -7.91 -51.33 -26.95
N LEU A 21 -7.45 -51.79 -25.75
CA LEU A 21 -6.10 -51.73 -25.18
C LEU A 21 -5.05 -52.45 -26.08
N ALA A 22 -3.92 -51.81 -26.20
CA ALA A 22 -2.59 -52.40 -26.29
C ALA A 22 -1.56 -51.29 -26.00
N GLY A 23 -0.60 -51.29 -25.13
CA GLY A 23 0.23 -52.31 -24.58
C GLY A 23 1.64 -51.75 -24.45
N CYS A 24 2.16 -51.67 -23.25
CA CYS A 24 3.57 -51.68 -22.80
C CYS A 24 4.67 -51.04 -23.66
N GLY A 25 5.34 -50.06 -23.04
CA GLY A 25 6.68 -49.63 -23.40
C GLY A 25 7.31 -48.81 -22.27
N GLY A 26 7.94 -49.47 -21.29
CA GLY A 26 8.71 -48.77 -20.25
C GLY A 26 9.95 -48.12 -20.84
N GLY A 27 10.10 -46.80 -20.63
CA GLY A 27 11.33 -46.03 -20.80
C GLY A 27 11.59 -45.27 -19.49
N PRO A 28 12.81 -45.00 -19.12
CA PRO A 28 13.14 -44.44 -17.83
C PRO A 28 12.60 -43.01 -17.72
N SER A 29 11.81 -42.75 -16.69
CA SER A 29 11.33 -41.43 -16.31
C SER A 29 12.52 -40.54 -15.93
N GLY A 30 12.98 -39.73 -16.91
CA GLY A 30 13.70 -38.52 -16.63
C GLY A 30 12.72 -37.56 -15.98
N GLY A 31 13.02 -37.17 -14.74
CA GLY A 31 12.21 -36.15 -14.02
C GLY A 31 12.33 -34.78 -14.71
N GLY A 32 11.46 -34.57 -15.70
CA GLY A 32 11.14 -33.24 -16.20
C GLY A 32 9.95 -32.76 -15.39
N GLY A 33 10.16 -31.81 -14.51
CA GLY A 33 9.11 -31.15 -13.77
C GLY A 33 8.05 -30.62 -14.75
N GLU A 34 6.79 -30.98 -14.55
CA GLU A 34 5.66 -30.36 -15.25
C GLU A 34 5.73 -28.87 -14.97
N GLY A 35 6.20 -28.06 -15.93
CA GLY A 35 6.30 -26.61 -15.85
C GLY A 35 4.90 -26.00 -15.77
N GLY A 36 4.38 -25.87 -14.55
CA GLY A 36 3.13 -25.19 -14.32
C GLY A 36 3.27 -23.67 -14.45
N THR A 37 2.18 -22.97 -14.78
CA THR A 37 2.15 -21.50 -14.74
C THR A 37 1.88 -21.01 -13.33
N LEU A 38 2.77 -20.22 -12.76
CA LEU A 38 2.59 -19.55 -11.47
C LEU A 38 1.72 -18.30 -11.66
N ASN A 39 0.71 -18.10 -10.83
CA ASN A 39 -0.15 -16.92 -10.87
C ASN A 39 0.21 -15.98 -9.71
N VAL A 40 0.52 -14.73 -10.03
CA VAL A 40 0.98 -13.73 -9.05
C VAL A 40 0.09 -12.50 -9.12
N LEU A 41 -0.34 -11.99 -7.96
CA LEU A 41 -1.15 -10.80 -7.85
C LEU A 41 -0.32 -9.65 -7.28
N PHE A 42 -0.39 -8.47 -7.91
CA PHE A 42 0.23 -7.23 -7.43
C PHE A 42 -0.75 -6.05 -7.48
N ALA A 43 -0.46 -4.99 -6.73
CA ALA A 43 -1.13 -3.71 -6.93
C ALA A 43 -0.79 -3.13 -8.31
N ALA A 44 -1.78 -2.56 -8.99
CA ALA A 44 -1.55 -1.77 -10.20
C ALA A 44 -0.78 -0.49 -9.84
N ASN A 45 0.33 -0.23 -10.55
CA ASN A 45 1.09 0.98 -10.35
C ASN A 45 0.50 2.12 -11.19
N ALA A 46 -0.31 2.97 -10.55
CA ALA A 46 -0.96 4.10 -11.23
C ALA A 46 0.03 5.18 -11.72
N GLN A 47 1.22 5.26 -11.12
CA GLN A 47 2.25 6.25 -11.46
C GLN A 47 3.15 5.78 -12.61
N PHE A 48 3.44 4.49 -12.68
CA PHE A 48 4.35 3.87 -13.64
C PHE A 48 3.73 2.63 -14.30
N PRO A 49 2.57 2.77 -14.98
CA PRO A 49 1.85 1.61 -15.52
C PRO A 49 2.61 0.91 -16.66
N THR A 50 3.30 1.66 -17.50
CA THR A 50 4.08 1.12 -18.61
C THR A 50 5.30 0.38 -18.11
N GLU A 51 6.03 0.96 -17.16
CA GLU A 51 7.20 0.37 -16.52
C GLU A 51 6.84 -0.91 -15.77
N GLN A 52 5.66 -0.95 -15.15
CA GLN A 52 5.17 -2.16 -14.48
C GLN A 52 4.92 -3.30 -15.48
N GLN A 53 4.32 -3.03 -16.63
CA GLN A 53 4.11 -4.05 -17.66
C GLN A 53 5.44 -4.58 -18.22
N GLU A 54 6.43 -3.70 -18.43
CA GLU A 54 7.75 -4.15 -18.88
C GLU A 54 8.49 -4.95 -17.79
N TRP A 55 8.36 -4.54 -16.51
CA TRP A 55 8.90 -5.31 -15.40
C TRP A 55 8.25 -6.69 -15.30
N PHE A 56 6.94 -6.82 -15.47
CA PHE A 56 6.25 -8.11 -15.52
C PHE A 56 6.80 -9.00 -16.63
N LYS A 57 7.00 -8.44 -17.81
CA LYS A 57 7.51 -9.18 -18.97
C LYS A 57 8.95 -9.65 -18.75
N THR A 58 9.84 -8.79 -18.27
CA THR A 58 11.25 -9.15 -17.99
C THR A 58 11.36 -10.15 -16.87
N THR A 59 10.58 -9.98 -15.79
CA THR A 59 10.51 -10.90 -14.66
C THR A 59 9.99 -12.29 -15.10
N SER A 60 8.97 -12.35 -15.96
CA SER A 60 8.46 -13.60 -16.53
C SER A 60 9.54 -14.32 -17.35
N ALA A 61 10.25 -13.59 -18.19
CA ALA A 61 11.31 -14.17 -19.02
C ALA A 61 12.46 -14.72 -18.16
N THR A 62 12.86 -13.96 -17.13
CA THR A 62 13.91 -14.39 -16.19
C THR A 62 13.49 -15.64 -15.41
N PHE A 63 12.28 -15.66 -14.90
CA PHE A 63 11.73 -16.78 -14.15
C PHE A 63 11.67 -18.05 -15.02
N LYS A 64 11.18 -17.93 -16.26
CA LYS A 64 11.15 -19.03 -17.22
C LYS A 64 12.56 -19.56 -17.55
N ALA A 65 13.52 -18.67 -17.73
CA ALA A 65 14.90 -19.07 -17.99
C ALA A 65 15.54 -19.84 -16.82
N GLN A 66 15.18 -19.48 -15.57
CA GLN A 66 15.73 -20.12 -14.37
C GLN A 66 15.03 -21.43 -14.00
N THR A 67 13.71 -21.54 -14.23
CA THR A 67 12.88 -22.63 -13.70
C THR A 67 12.26 -23.51 -14.78
N GLY A 68 12.21 -23.05 -16.03
CA GLY A 68 11.42 -23.68 -17.11
C GLY A 68 9.92 -23.45 -17.02
N SER A 69 9.43 -22.77 -15.97
CA SER A 69 8.01 -22.52 -15.70
C SER A 69 7.60 -21.11 -16.10
N ASP A 70 6.34 -20.95 -16.50
CA ASP A 70 5.78 -19.63 -16.80
C ASP A 70 5.27 -18.95 -15.53
N VAL A 71 5.23 -17.61 -15.51
CA VAL A 71 4.53 -16.80 -14.51
C VAL A 71 3.60 -15.82 -15.20
N THR A 72 2.39 -15.66 -14.65
CA THR A 72 1.41 -14.66 -15.09
C THR A 72 1.11 -13.70 -13.95
N PHE A 73 0.83 -12.44 -14.30
CA PHE A 73 0.54 -11.39 -13.35
C PHE A 73 -0.89 -10.90 -13.49
N GLU A 74 -1.60 -10.83 -12.36
CA GLU A 74 -2.85 -10.10 -12.20
C GLU A 74 -2.60 -8.83 -11.39
N THR A 75 -3.45 -7.82 -11.57
CA THR A 75 -3.37 -6.60 -10.76
C THR A 75 -4.71 -6.26 -10.12
N PHE A 76 -4.66 -5.59 -8.96
CA PHE A 76 -5.80 -4.92 -8.33
C PHE A 76 -5.57 -3.41 -8.32
N ALA A 77 -6.64 -2.63 -8.41
CA ALA A 77 -6.54 -1.18 -8.55
C ALA A 77 -6.80 -0.41 -7.27
N THR A 78 -7.51 -0.99 -6.29
CA THR A 78 -7.90 -0.30 -5.06
C THR A 78 -7.67 -1.19 -3.83
N ALA A 79 -7.59 -0.56 -2.66
CA ALA A 79 -7.51 -1.26 -1.37
C ALA A 79 -8.72 -2.19 -1.12
N ASN A 80 -9.91 -1.79 -1.62
CA ASN A 80 -11.10 -2.63 -1.54
C ASN A 80 -11.00 -3.87 -2.45
N ASP A 81 -10.40 -3.74 -3.64
CA ASP A 81 -10.15 -4.87 -4.53
C ASP A 81 -9.15 -5.84 -3.90
N GLU A 82 -8.09 -5.32 -3.25
CA GLU A 82 -7.10 -6.11 -2.50
C GLU A 82 -7.79 -6.95 -1.42
N LEU A 83 -8.58 -6.31 -0.56
CA LEU A 83 -9.34 -6.99 0.49
C LEU A 83 -10.29 -8.05 -0.07
N THR A 84 -11.02 -7.70 -1.13
CA THR A 84 -11.96 -8.61 -1.80
C THR A 84 -11.24 -9.82 -2.39
N LYS A 85 -10.09 -9.62 -3.02
CA LYS A 85 -9.28 -10.72 -3.59
C LYS A 85 -8.80 -11.68 -2.48
N ILE A 86 -8.31 -11.15 -1.35
CA ILE A 86 -7.91 -11.98 -0.21
C ILE A 86 -9.11 -12.82 0.26
N GLN A 87 -10.24 -12.20 0.54
CA GLN A 87 -11.41 -12.86 1.13
C GLN A 87 -12.03 -13.89 0.19
N THR A 88 -12.20 -13.57 -1.10
CA THR A 88 -12.83 -14.47 -2.07
C THR A 88 -11.97 -15.68 -2.42
N SER A 89 -10.65 -15.50 -2.52
CA SER A 89 -9.72 -16.59 -2.79
C SER A 89 -9.65 -17.56 -1.62
N VAL A 90 -9.70 -17.06 -0.38
CA VAL A 90 -9.74 -17.88 0.83
C VAL A 90 -11.00 -18.75 0.86
N VAL A 91 -12.18 -18.17 0.57
CA VAL A 91 -13.45 -18.90 0.59
C VAL A 91 -13.52 -19.98 -0.51
N SER A 92 -12.99 -19.67 -1.68
CA SER A 92 -13.00 -20.60 -2.82
C SER A 92 -11.88 -21.65 -2.78
N GLY A 93 -10.81 -21.41 -2.05
CA GLY A 93 -9.56 -22.18 -2.12
C GLY A 93 -8.91 -22.11 -3.51
N GLN A 94 -9.22 -21.06 -4.26
CA GLN A 94 -8.71 -20.81 -5.62
C GLN A 94 -8.35 -19.35 -5.79
N GLY A 95 -7.27 -19.08 -6.50
CA GLY A 95 -6.78 -17.72 -6.74
C GLY A 95 -5.31 -17.71 -7.11
N PRO A 96 -4.65 -16.55 -6.98
CA PRO A 96 -3.21 -16.44 -7.15
C PRO A 96 -2.42 -17.35 -6.23
N ASP A 97 -1.27 -17.83 -6.72
CA ASP A 97 -0.34 -18.63 -5.92
C ASP A 97 0.48 -17.74 -4.97
N VAL A 98 0.80 -16.51 -5.42
CA VAL A 98 1.54 -15.47 -4.65
C VAL A 98 0.77 -14.17 -4.69
N TYR A 99 0.69 -13.50 -3.55
CA TYR A 99 0.09 -12.16 -3.44
C TYR A 99 1.16 -11.17 -3.00
N GLY A 100 1.30 -10.07 -3.74
CA GLY A 100 1.99 -8.87 -3.28
C GLY A 100 0.98 -7.98 -2.57
N LEU A 101 1.02 -7.97 -1.25
CA LEU A 101 0.08 -7.25 -0.39
C LEU A 101 0.75 -6.02 0.21
N GLY A 102 0.00 -4.91 0.31
CA GLY A 102 0.39 -3.84 1.20
C GLY A 102 0.59 -4.38 2.63
N THR A 103 1.69 -4.00 3.29
CA THR A 103 2.02 -4.53 4.62
C THR A 103 0.88 -4.39 5.62
N THR A 104 0.03 -3.36 5.49
CA THR A 104 -1.14 -3.12 6.35
C THR A 104 -2.29 -4.12 6.12
N PHE A 105 -2.26 -4.91 5.04
CA PHE A 105 -3.19 -6.03 4.79
C PHE A 105 -2.67 -7.38 5.26
N THR A 106 -1.39 -7.46 5.65
CA THR A 106 -0.81 -8.72 6.20
C THR A 106 -1.57 -9.23 7.43
N PRO A 107 -2.03 -8.40 8.40
CA PRO A 107 -2.85 -8.88 9.51
C PRO A 107 -4.17 -9.52 9.06
N THR A 108 -4.84 -8.94 8.07
CA THR A 108 -6.07 -9.51 7.50
C THR A 108 -5.80 -10.84 6.80
N ALA A 109 -4.76 -10.92 5.97
CA ALA A 109 -4.35 -12.17 5.33
C ALA A 109 -4.00 -13.24 6.38
N TYR A 110 -3.24 -12.88 7.43
CA TYR A 110 -2.87 -13.78 8.52
C TYR A 110 -4.11 -14.37 9.22
N SER A 111 -5.10 -13.55 9.51
CA SER A 111 -6.31 -13.97 10.22
C SER A 111 -7.16 -14.99 9.45
N THR A 112 -7.00 -15.07 8.14
CA THR A 112 -7.71 -16.05 7.30
C THR A 112 -7.19 -17.48 7.48
N GLY A 113 -5.92 -17.63 7.88
CA GLY A 113 -5.24 -18.94 7.96
C GLY A 113 -4.99 -19.60 6.60
N ALA A 114 -5.15 -18.88 5.49
CA ALA A 114 -5.06 -19.41 4.13
C ALA A 114 -3.71 -19.15 3.43
N PHE A 115 -2.73 -18.69 4.18
CA PHE A 115 -1.39 -18.45 3.67
C PHE A 115 -0.35 -19.28 4.45
N VAL A 116 0.69 -19.68 3.74
CA VAL A 116 1.76 -20.53 4.29
C VAL A 116 2.43 -19.82 5.45
N LYS A 117 2.51 -20.48 6.61
CA LYS A 117 3.35 -20.03 7.72
C LYS A 117 4.81 -20.31 7.39
N LEU A 118 5.64 -19.29 7.55
CA LEU A 118 7.06 -19.34 7.22
C LEU A 118 7.84 -19.97 8.38
N ASP A 119 8.12 -21.26 8.27
CA ASP A 119 9.04 -21.97 9.14
C ASP A 119 10.50 -21.77 8.67
N ASP A 120 11.44 -22.37 9.40
CA ASP A 120 12.88 -22.28 9.09
C ASP A 120 13.21 -22.85 7.70
N ALA A 121 12.47 -23.88 7.24
CA ALA A 121 12.67 -24.46 5.91
C ALA A 121 12.22 -23.49 4.80
N ALA A 122 11.05 -22.87 4.95
CA ALA A 122 10.55 -21.85 4.04
C ALA A 122 11.51 -20.64 3.98
N TRP A 123 11.95 -20.14 5.13
CA TRP A 123 12.93 -19.04 5.18
C TRP A 123 14.26 -19.44 4.52
N SER A 124 14.77 -20.65 4.77
CA SER A 124 16.00 -21.14 4.12
C SER A 124 15.87 -21.19 2.60
N THR A 125 14.71 -21.63 2.08
CA THR A 125 14.45 -21.67 0.63
C THR A 125 14.51 -20.29 -0.01
N ILE A 126 14.07 -19.25 0.71
CA ILE A 126 14.07 -17.86 0.25
C ILE A 126 15.48 -17.22 0.35
N GLY A 127 16.36 -17.79 1.15
CA GLY A 127 17.72 -17.31 1.40
C GLY A 127 17.97 -16.80 2.81
N GLY A 128 17.07 -17.11 3.78
CA GLY A 128 17.18 -16.75 5.19
C GLY A 128 16.60 -15.40 5.56
N LYS A 129 16.26 -15.22 6.85
CA LYS A 129 15.76 -13.93 7.38
C LYS A 129 16.84 -12.85 7.36
N GLU A 130 18.08 -13.21 7.48
CA GLU A 130 19.25 -12.33 7.44
C GLU A 130 19.46 -11.64 6.08
N LYS A 131 18.86 -12.17 5.03
CA LYS A 131 18.79 -11.54 3.71
C LYS A 131 18.06 -10.18 3.75
N PHE A 132 17.16 -9.99 4.72
CA PHE A 132 16.26 -8.84 4.78
C PHE A 132 16.70 -7.82 5.82
N VAL A 133 16.42 -6.54 5.54
CA VAL A 133 16.55 -5.45 6.51
C VAL A 133 15.68 -5.78 7.74
N PRO A 134 16.21 -5.79 8.97
CA PRO A 134 15.46 -6.25 10.14
C PRO A 134 14.13 -5.53 10.38
N SER A 135 14.07 -4.20 10.16
CA SER A 135 12.84 -3.42 10.31
C SER A 135 11.73 -3.86 9.33
N SER A 136 12.07 -4.36 8.15
CA SER A 136 11.08 -4.83 7.17
C SER A 136 10.35 -6.10 7.61
N LEU A 137 10.90 -6.85 8.55
CA LEU A 137 10.27 -8.06 9.12
C LEU A 137 9.20 -7.73 10.18
N GLY A 138 9.10 -6.48 10.62
CA GLY A 138 8.26 -6.08 11.76
C GLY A 138 6.74 -6.21 11.53
N ILE A 139 6.28 -6.39 10.29
CA ILE A 139 4.86 -6.56 9.95
C ILE A 139 4.63 -7.82 9.09
N SER A 140 5.55 -8.76 9.11
CA SER A 140 5.43 -10.05 8.41
C SER A 140 4.49 -11.03 9.11
N GLY A 141 4.17 -10.79 10.38
CA GLY A 141 3.30 -11.61 11.23
C GLY A 141 3.11 -10.96 12.60
N PRO A 142 2.30 -11.56 13.50
CA PRO A 142 2.07 -11.01 14.85
C PRO A 142 3.34 -11.05 15.72
N ASP A 143 4.25 -11.95 15.42
CA ASP A 143 5.56 -12.10 16.07
C ASP A 143 6.55 -12.83 15.15
N ALA A 144 7.81 -12.92 15.58
CA ALA A 144 8.90 -13.52 14.79
C ALA A 144 8.73 -15.01 14.49
N GLY A 145 7.93 -15.73 15.26
CA GLY A 145 7.64 -17.17 15.09
C GLY A 145 6.38 -17.45 14.27
N ASN A 146 5.56 -16.43 14.02
CA ASN A 146 4.26 -16.58 13.37
C ASN A 146 4.16 -15.63 12.17
N GLN A 147 5.03 -15.81 11.19
CA GLN A 147 5.10 -14.97 10.00
C GLN A 147 4.48 -15.67 8.78
N ILE A 148 3.80 -14.88 7.93
CA ILE A 148 3.34 -15.29 6.60
C ILE A 148 3.90 -14.37 5.51
N GLY A 149 4.27 -13.13 5.88
CA GLY A 149 4.75 -12.10 4.97
C GLY A 149 6.25 -12.20 4.75
N ILE A 150 6.66 -12.19 3.49
CA ILE A 150 8.05 -12.07 3.08
C ILE A 150 8.22 -10.63 2.57
N PRO A 151 9.10 -9.80 3.17
CA PRO A 151 9.27 -8.43 2.72
C PRO A 151 9.64 -8.36 1.23
N PHE A 152 9.04 -7.41 0.50
CA PHE A 152 9.33 -7.17 -0.91
C PHE A 152 9.89 -5.77 -1.16
N VAL A 153 9.23 -4.73 -0.64
CA VAL A 153 9.72 -3.35 -0.69
C VAL A 153 9.41 -2.62 0.60
N SER A 154 10.22 -1.61 0.92
CA SER A 154 9.97 -0.69 2.02
C SER A 154 9.59 0.69 1.50
N ARG A 155 8.58 1.31 2.12
CA ARG A 155 8.09 2.67 1.78
C ARG A 155 7.92 3.52 3.04
N PRO A 156 9.02 3.97 3.66
CA PRO A 156 8.89 4.96 4.73
C PRO A 156 8.30 6.25 4.15
N PHE A 157 7.25 6.76 4.79
CA PHE A 157 6.60 7.99 4.35
C PHE A 157 7.34 9.21 4.88
N VAL A 158 7.46 10.20 4.02
CA VAL A 158 8.12 11.48 4.25
C VAL A 158 7.26 12.60 3.66
N MET A 159 7.56 13.84 3.96
CA MET A 159 7.08 14.97 3.19
C MET A 159 8.19 15.50 2.28
N VAL A 160 7.78 16.09 1.16
CA VAL A 160 8.66 16.80 0.24
C VAL A 160 8.35 18.29 0.36
N TYR A 161 9.35 19.15 0.32
CA TYR A 161 9.17 20.58 0.34
C TYR A 161 9.98 21.29 -0.76
N ASN A 162 9.45 22.42 -1.24
CA ASN A 162 10.09 23.26 -2.23
C ASN A 162 11.00 24.28 -1.52
N LYS A 163 12.33 24.09 -1.65
CA LYS A 163 13.35 24.93 -0.97
C LYS A 163 13.24 26.40 -1.33
N ASP A 164 12.94 26.71 -2.59
CA ASP A 164 12.87 28.08 -3.08
C ASP A 164 11.65 28.81 -2.51
N LEU A 165 10.49 28.12 -2.47
CA LEU A 165 9.26 28.68 -1.92
C LEU A 165 9.37 28.91 -0.42
N LEU A 166 9.92 27.96 0.34
CA LEU A 166 10.17 28.13 1.77
C LEU A 166 11.10 29.32 2.04
N LYS A 167 12.23 29.40 1.32
CA LYS A 167 13.18 30.51 1.44
C LYS A 167 12.53 31.86 1.12
N LYS A 168 11.73 31.92 0.04
CA LYS A 168 11.00 33.15 -0.35
C LYS A 168 10.01 33.59 0.71
N ALA A 169 9.38 32.66 1.42
CA ALA A 169 8.45 32.91 2.51
C ALA A 169 9.13 33.17 3.88
N GLY A 170 10.47 33.18 3.95
CA GLY A 170 11.23 33.34 5.18
C GLY A 170 11.12 32.16 6.12
N ILE A 171 10.95 30.94 5.58
CA ILE A 171 10.87 29.70 6.33
C ILE A 171 12.21 28.99 6.24
N ASP A 172 12.92 28.93 7.36
CA ASP A 172 14.29 28.39 7.42
C ASP A 172 14.32 26.85 7.48
N LYS A 173 13.29 26.22 8.03
CA LYS A 173 13.20 24.77 8.23
C LYS A 173 11.79 24.26 7.96
N PRO A 174 11.65 23.03 7.43
CA PRO A 174 10.34 22.39 7.30
C PRO A 174 9.71 22.14 8.67
N ALA A 175 8.37 22.10 8.69
CA ALA A 175 7.57 21.95 9.90
C ALA A 175 7.81 20.62 10.61
N THR A 176 7.77 20.64 11.94
CA THR A 176 7.90 19.47 12.82
C THR A 176 6.63 19.14 13.59
N SER A 177 5.67 20.06 13.63
CA SER A 177 4.33 19.86 14.16
C SER A 177 3.28 20.14 13.09
N TRP A 178 2.08 19.61 13.26
CA TRP A 178 0.97 19.86 12.32
C TRP A 178 0.51 21.31 12.33
N ASP A 179 0.52 21.97 13.50
CA ASP A 179 0.18 23.38 13.60
C ASP A 179 1.24 24.26 12.92
N GLU A 180 2.53 23.92 13.06
CA GLU A 180 3.62 24.61 12.35
C GLU A 180 3.48 24.43 10.83
N LEU A 181 3.11 23.22 10.36
CA LEU A 181 2.86 22.94 8.94
C LEU A 181 1.73 23.83 8.41
N GLU A 182 0.63 23.93 9.17
CA GLU A 182 -0.52 24.79 8.81
C GLU A 182 -0.11 26.26 8.73
N ASP A 183 0.64 26.76 9.70
CA ASP A 183 1.12 28.15 9.72
C ASP A 183 2.10 28.44 8.58
N GLN A 184 3.00 27.52 8.29
CA GLN A 184 3.90 27.64 7.13
C GLN A 184 3.13 27.56 5.80
N ALA A 185 2.15 26.68 5.70
CA ALA A 185 1.31 26.54 4.53
C ALA A 185 0.52 27.84 4.23
N LYS A 186 0.01 28.52 5.27
CA LYS A 186 -0.66 29.83 5.12
C LYS A 186 0.30 30.88 4.56
N LYS A 187 1.55 30.94 5.02
CA LYS A 187 2.57 31.85 4.49
C LYS A 187 2.97 31.54 3.05
N LEU A 188 2.90 30.26 2.65
CA LEU A 188 3.25 29.79 1.32
C LEU A 188 2.10 29.96 0.32
N THR A 189 0.86 30.17 0.79
CA THR A 189 -0.31 30.31 -0.09
C THR A 189 -0.45 31.75 -0.56
N THR A 190 -0.19 32.01 -1.84
CA THR A 190 -0.26 33.36 -2.44
C THR A 190 -0.63 33.26 -3.92
N GLY A 191 -1.71 33.93 -4.37
CA GLY A 191 -2.17 33.84 -5.75
C GLY A 191 -2.51 32.41 -6.14
N ASP A 192 -1.85 31.89 -7.19
CA ASP A 192 -2.02 30.51 -7.69
C ASP A 192 -1.08 29.50 -7.00
N GLN A 193 -0.36 29.92 -5.96
CA GLN A 193 0.53 29.09 -5.19
C GLN A 193 -0.17 28.59 -3.93
N HIS A 194 -0.07 27.30 -3.65
CA HIS A 194 -0.67 26.66 -2.46
C HIS A 194 0.40 26.16 -1.47
N GLY A 195 0.05 26.12 -0.19
CA GLY A 195 0.97 25.65 0.85
C GLY A 195 1.18 24.14 0.82
N ILE A 196 0.10 23.38 0.56
CA ILE A 196 0.10 21.91 0.64
C ILE A 196 -0.50 21.31 -0.63
N ALA A 197 0.18 20.32 -1.21
CA ALA A 197 -0.40 19.37 -2.15
C ALA A 197 -0.83 18.11 -1.38
N THR A 198 -2.08 17.71 -1.52
CA THR A 198 -2.65 16.48 -0.97
C THR A 198 -3.80 16.01 -1.86
N ALA A 199 -4.29 14.78 -1.64
CA ALA A 199 -5.32 14.17 -2.46
C ALA A 199 -6.48 13.68 -1.59
N TYR A 200 -7.71 14.14 -1.87
CA TYR A 200 -8.90 13.70 -1.13
C TYR A 200 -9.60 12.50 -1.79
N LYS A 201 -9.39 12.26 -3.09
CA LYS A 201 -10.00 11.15 -3.84
C LYS A 201 -9.02 10.00 -4.10
N ASP A 202 -8.03 9.85 -3.25
CA ASP A 202 -7.12 8.71 -3.34
C ASP A 202 -7.72 7.45 -2.68
N ASN A 203 -7.43 6.28 -3.25
CA ASN A 203 -8.00 5.02 -2.78
C ASN A 203 -7.17 4.34 -1.68
N PHE A 204 -5.94 4.83 -1.42
CA PHE A 204 -5.00 4.17 -0.52
C PHE A 204 -4.47 5.08 0.60
N ASP A 205 -4.42 6.40 0.40
CA ASP A 205 -3.61 7.26 1.25
C ASP A 205 -4.35 8.10 2.31
N PRO A 206 -5.61 8.55 2.14
CA PRO A 206 -6.22 9.51 3.07
C PRO A 206 -6.24 9.07 4.54
N TRP A 207 -6.45 7.79 4.83
CA TRP A 207 -6.48 7.26 6.18
C TRP A 207 -5.13 7.38 6.91
N LYS A 208 -4.02 7.41 6.17
CA LYS A 208 -2.66 7.44 6.74
C LYS A 208 -2.38 8.73 7.48
N LEU A 209 -2.85 9.87 6.97
CA LEU A 209 -2.78 11.16 7.66
C LEU A 209 -3.57 11.12 8.97
N ILE A 210 -4.77 10.57 8.93
CA ILE A 210 -5.64 10.42 10.11
C ILE A 210 -5.00 9.49 11.14
N TRP A 211 -4.48 8.34 10.70
CA TRP A 211 -3.77 7.41 11.55
C TRP A 211 -2.57 8.07 12.25
N GLY A 212 -1.75 8.81 11.48
CA GLY A 212 -0.57 9.50 12.02
C GLY A 212 -0.94 10.48 13.13
N MET A 213 -1.86 11.41 12.86
CA MET A 213 -2.32 12.41 13.82
C MET A 213 -2.98 11.77 15.06
N ALA A 214 -3.82 10.74 14.88
CA ALA A 214 -4.49 10.05 15.98
C ALA A 214 -3.50 9.29 16.87
N THR A 215 -2.57 8.53 16.26
CA THR A 215 -1.53 7.77 16.97
C THR A 215 -0.58 8.68 17.75
N GLN A 216 -0.21 9.81 17.18
CA GLN A 216 0.59 10.86 17.84
C GLN A 216 -0.17 11.48 19.02
N ALA A 217 -1.51 11.56 18.94
CA ALA A 217 -2.38 12.02 20.02
C ALA A 217 -2.70 10.95 21.07
N GLY A 218 -2.15 9.73 20.95
CA GLY A 218 -2.34 8.63 21.89
C GLY A 218 -3.52 7.71 21.58
N ASN A 219 -4.17 7.85 20.41
CA ASN A 219 -5.23 6.95 19.98
C ASN A 219 -4.68 5.90 18.99
N PRO A 220 -4.61 4.60 19.35
CA PRO A 220 -4.06 3.55 18.49
C PRO A 220 -5.06 3.08 17.42
N LEU A 221 -6.26 3.62 17.32
CA LEU A 221 -7.42 3.23 16.49
C LEU A 221 -7.99 1.84 16.80
N ILE A 222 -7.21 0.91 17.26
CA ILE A 222 -7.66 -0.36 17.87
C ILE A 222 -6.86 -0.58 19.14
N ASP A 223 -7.57 -0.78 20.25
CA ASP A 223 -7.01 -1.10 21.57
C ASP A 223 -7.55 -2.47 22.01
N GLY A 224 -6.70 -3.49 21.93
CA GLY A 224 -7.13 -4.87 22.09
C GLY A 224 -8.15 -5.27 21.01
N LYS A 225 -9.41 -5.43 21.38
CA LYS A 225 -10.53 -5.70 20.46
C LYS A 225 -11.47 -4.51 20.27
N THR A 226 -11.15 -3.37 20.84
CA THR A 226 -12.01 -2.17 20.79
C THR A 226 -11.50 -1.21 19.73
N VAL A 227 -12.35 -0.89 18.75
CA VAL A 227 -12.08 0.15 17.75
C VAL A 227 -12.35 1.52 18.39
N LYS A 228 -11.54 2.53 18.07
CA LYS A 228 -11.58 3.88 18.63
C LYS A 228 -11.58 4.95 17.52
N ILE A 229 -12.45 4.80 16.52
CA ILE A 229 -12.59 5.78 15.42
C ILE A 229 -13.45 6.96 15.85
N ASP A 230 -14.54 6.72 16.59
CA ASP A 230 -15.40 7.77 17.14
C ASP A 230 -14.80 8.33 18.43
N ASP A 231 -13.68 9.03 18.29
CA ASP A 231 -12.85 9.56 19.38
C ASP A 231 -12.43 11.00 19.05
N PRO A 232 -12.34 11.89 20.05
CA PRO A 232 -11.96 13.29 19.83
C PRO A 232 -10.63 13.49 19.09
N ALA A 233 -9.62 12.63 19.31
CA ALA A 233 -8.34 12.73 18.62
C ALA A 233 -8.48 12.41 17.13
N VAL A 234 -9.30 11.42 16.76
CA VAL A 234 -9.60 11.07 15.37
C VAL A 234 -10.42 12.16 14.70
N LYS A 235 -11.45 12.67 15.41
CA LYS A 235 -12.25 13.82 14.93
C LYS A 235 -11.34 15.02 14.63
N LYS A 236 -10.43 15.36 15.53
CA LYS A 236 -9.47 16.46 15.35
C LYS A 236 -8.57 16.25 14.15
N ALA A 237 -8.15 15.03 13.88
CA ALA A 237 -7.35 14.71 12.68
C ALA A 237 -8.12 15.00 11.38
N TYR A 238 -9.40 14.61 11.29
CA TYR A 238 -10.25 14.94 10.15
C TYR A 238 -10.53 16.44 10.03
N GLU A 239 -10.82 17.12 11.13
CA GLU A 239 -11.02 18.58 11.15
C GLU A 239 -9.78 19.31 10.62
N THR A 240 -8.58 18.86 10.99
CA THR A 240 -7.32 19.41 10.49
C THR A 240 -7.16 19.16 9.00
N TYR A 241 -7.31 17.90 8.56
CA TYR A 241 -7.16 17.52 7.16
C TYR A 241 -8.17 18.22 6.23
N PHE A 242 -9.43 18.29 6.63
CA PHE A 242 -10.48 19.01 5.89
C PHE A 242 -10.31 20.52 5.98
N GLY A 243 -9.81 21.01 7.11
CA GLY A 243 -9.57 22.43 7.38
C GLY A 243 -8.56 23.04 6.41
N TRP A 244 -7.55 22.30 5.98
CA TRP A 244 -6.60 22.79 4.99
C TRP A 244 -7.26 23.25 3.69
N LEU A 245 -8.32 22.57 3.26
CA LEU A 245 -9.07 22.92 2.07
C LEU A 245 -10.19 23.95 2.36
N THR A 246 -10.96 23.73 3.41
CA THR A 246 -12.22 24.44 3.64
C THR A 246 -12.03 25.75 4.39
N LYS A 247 -11.24 25.74 5.46
CA LYS A 247 -11.01 26.87 6.38
C LYS A 247 -9.79 27.69 5.99
N ASP A 248 -8.63 27.01 5.89
CA ASP A 248 -7.33 27.67 5.73
C ASP A 248 -7.00 27.95 4.27
N LYS A 249 -7.66 27.25 3.33
CA LYS A 249 -7.52 27.40 1.88
C LYS A 249 -6.07 27.28 1.40
N VAL A 250 -5.29 26.44 2.08
CA VAL A 250 -3.86 26.22 1.78
C VAL A 250 -3.64 25.10 0.74
N VAL A 251 -4.72 24.45 0.32
CA VAL A 251 -4.74 23.37 -0.69
C VAL A 251 -5.52 23.86 -1.90
N ASP A 252 -5.08 23.48 -3.11
CA ASP A 252 -5.80 23.75 -4.35
C ASP A 252 -7.22 23.14 -4.27
N PRO A 253 -8.29 23.92 -4.54
CA PRO A 253 -9.66 23.41 -4.54
C PRO A 253 -9.87 22.18 -5.44
N ALA A 254 -9.10 22.02 -6.52
CA ALA A 254 -9.15 20.86 -7.40
C ALA A 254 -8.71 19.56 -6.72
N ALA A 255 -7.96 19.64 -5.61
CA ALA A 255 -7.47 18.48 -4.84
C ALA A 255 -8.60 17.57 -4.30
N VAL A 256 -9.80 18.08 -4.20
CA VAL A 256 -11.02 17.31 -3.88
C VAL A 256 -11.22 16.14 -4.84
N GLY A 257 -10.79 16.28 -6.09
CA GLY A 257 -10.88 15.26 -7.13
C GLY A 257 -9.57 14.54 -7.43
N TRP A 258 -8.48 14.91 -6.76
CA TRP A 258 -7.15 14.37 -7.08
C TRP A 258 -6.89 13.01 -6.43
N SER A 259 -6.18 12.17 -7.18
CA SER A 259 -5.38 11.07 -6.68
C SER A 259 -4.02 11.58 -6.21
N ASN A 260 -3.25 10.73 -5.52
CA ASN A 260 -1.89 11.05 -5.08
C ASN A 260 -0.95 11.39 -6.26
N THR A 261 -1.11 10.72 -7.41
CA THR A 261 -0.36 11.04 -8.63
C THR A 261 -0.61 12.47 -9.11
N GLN A 262 -1.85 12.97 -9.02
CA GLN A 262 -2.20 14.34 -9.40
C GLN A 262 -1.67 15.37 -8.38
N ALA A 263 -1.70 15.05 -7.08
CA ALA A 263 -1.08 15.88 -6.05
C ALA A 263 0.44 15.98 -6.24
N LEU A 264 1.12 14.88 -6.57
CA LEU A 264 2.55 14.89 -6.92
C LEU A 264 2.82 15.76 -8.17
N ALA A 265 1.98 15.66 -9.20
CA ALA A 265 2.11 16.46 -10.41
C ALA A 265 1.97 17.97 -10.09
N SER A 266 1.02 18.36 -9.25
CA SER A 266 0.86 19.76 -8.79
C SER A 266 2.11 20.27 -8.06
N PHE A 267 2.71 19.45 -7.18
CA PHE A 267 3.98 19.82 -6.54
C PHE A 267 5.12 19.94 -7.57
N ALA A 268 5.19 19.00 -8.51
CA ALA A 268 6.22 18.97 -9.57
C ALA A 268 6.20 20.20 -10.48
N GLU A 269 5.04 20.87 -10.65
CA GLU A 269 4.92 22.16 -11.36
C GLU A 269 5.59 23.32 -10.63
N GLY A 270 5.97 23.16 -9.36
CA GLY A 270 6.65 24.19 -8.57
C GLY A 270 5.74 25.23 -7.95
N LYS A 271 4.42 25.00 -7.95
CA LYS A 271 3.41 25.90 -7.39
C LYS A 271 2.97 25.55 -5.97
N THR A 272 3.59 24.54 -5.35
CA THR A 272 3.19 24.06 -4.02
C THR A 272 4.38 23.98 -3.09
N GLY A 273 4.18 24.39 -1.82
CA GLY A 273 5.22 24.41 -0.81
C GLY A 273 5.60 23.03 -0.28
N TYR A 274 4.59 22.22 0.06
CA TYR A 274 4.71 20.88 0.61
C TYR A 274 3.90 19.86 -0.16
N PHE A 275 4.42 18.64 -0.28
CA PHE A 275 3.67 17.44 -0.68
C PHE A 275 3.81 16.39 0.41
N LEU A 276 2.69 15.93 0.94
CA LEU A 276 2.64 15.12 2.14
C LEU A 276 2.48 13.63 1.84
N PHE A 277 2.94 12.80 2.75
CA PHE A 277 2.75 11.35 2.75
C PHE A 277 3.21 10.69 1.44
N THR A 278 4.42 11.01 1.02
CA THR A 278 5.09 10.38 -0.12
C THR A 278 6.27 9.53 0.35
N SER A 279 6.94 8.87 -0.58
CA SER A 279 8.20 8.17 -0.34
C SER A 279 9.27 8.65 -1.34
N THR A 280 10.46 8.09 -1.25
CA THR A 280 11.57 8.41 -2.16
C THR A 280 11.26 8.14 -3.63
N LEU A 281 10.22 7.35 -3.93
CA LEU A 281 9.77 7.13 -5.32
C LEU A 281 9.36 8.44 -6.02
N ALA A 282 8.95 9.47 -5.28
CA ALA A 282 8.61 10.77 -5.86
C ALA A 282 9.78 11.41 -6.62
N SER A 283 11.05 11.12 -6.24
CA SER A 283 12.24 11.64 -6.93
C SER A 283 12.27 11.28 -8.41
N ILE A 284 11.76 10.11 -8.81
CA ILE A 284 11.73 9.69 -10.22
C ILE A 284 10.95 10.69 -11.09
N THR A 285 9.87 11.25 -10.54
CA THR A 285 9.08 12.31 -11.19
C THR A 285 9.71 13.68 -10.98
N LEU A 286 10.11 14.00 -9.75
CA LEU A 286 10.57 15.34 -9.37
C LEU A 286 11.90 15.70 -10.04
N ASP A 287 12.81 14.75 -10.24
CA ASP A 287 14.10 14.99 -10.90
C ASP A 287 13.97 15.28 -12.40
N LYS A 288 12.82 14.99 -12.99
CA LYS A 288 12.48 15.28 -14.38
C LYS A 288 11.51 16.45 -14.53
N SER A 289 11.23 17.17 -13.45
CA SER A 289 10.22 18.23 -13.38
C SER A 289 10.83 19.62 -13.20
N PRO A 290 10.03 20.70 -13.29
CA PRO A 290 10.46 22.05 -12.95
C PRO A 290 11.08 22.24 -11.57
N VAL A 291 10.80 21.37 -10.60
CA VAL A 291 11.40 21.44 -9.25
C VAL A 291 12.69 20.65 -9.10
N ALA A 292 13.24 20.07 -10.16
CA ALA A 292 14.50 19.33 -10.11
C ALA A 292 15.62 20.13 -9.42
N GLY A 293 16.27 19.53 -8.43
CA GLY A 293 17.31 20.18 -7.61
C GLY A 293 16.81 21.25 -6.63
N ARG A 294 15.51 21.61 -6.66
CA ARG A 294 14.91 22.66 -5.82
C ARG A 294 13.98 22.12 -4.72
N TYR A 295 13.88 20.80 -4.56
CA TYR A 295 13.15 20.14 -3.50
C TYR A 295 14.09 19.44 -2.52
N ALA A 296 13.56 19.07 -1.36
CA ALA A 296 14.20 18.14 -0.44
C ALA A 296 13.13 17.39 0.38
N TYR A 297 13.53 16.28 0.97
CA TYR A 297 12.68 15.50 1.86
C TYR A 297 12.84 15.96 3.31
N ALA A 298 11.78 15.80 4.10
CA ALA A 298 11.75 15.95 5.53
C ALA A 298 10.86 14.88 6.17
N LEU A 299 11.04 14.63 7.47
CA LEU A 299 10.12 13.80 8.23
C LEU A 299 8.73 14.43 8.22
N MET A 300 7.69 13.60 8.27
CA MET A 300 6.35 14.06 8.57
C MET A 300 6.31 14.69 9.97
N PRO A 301 5.43 15.69 10.22
CA PRO A 301 5.22 16.21 11.56
C PRO A 301 4.86 15.11 12.56
N THR A 302 5.37 15.20 13.79
CA THR A 302 5.17 14.19 14.84
C THR A 302 4.50 14.71 16.11
N ILE A 303 4.17 15.98 16.16
CA ILE A 303 3.39 16.60 17.25
C ILE A 303 1.96 16.78 16.74
N PRO A 304 0.93 16.18 17.41
CA PRO A 304 -0.44 16.16 16.92
C PRO A 304 -1.07 17.55 16.85
N PRO A 305 -2.12 17.73 16.01
CA PRO A 305 -2.78 19.02 15.85
C PRO A 305 -3.34 19.58 17.16
N GLY A 306 -3.11 20.89 17.38
CA GLY A 306 -3.56 21.60 18.58
C GLY A 306 -2.71 21.35 19.82
N ALA A 307 -1.54 20.71 19.70
CA ALA A 307 -0.64 20.42 20.81
C ALA A 307 0.75 21.01 20.61
N THR A 308 1.39 21.41 21.70
CA THR A 308 2.79 21.88 21.70
C THR A 308 3.80 20.74 21.91
N SER A 309 3.35 19.58 22.34
CA SER A 309 4.12 18.36 22.50
C SER A 309 3.23 17.13 22.40
N ARG A 310 3.80 15.95 22.19
CA ARG A 310 3.02 14.72 22.25
C ARG A 310 2.49 14.47 23.67
N PRO A 311 1.21 14.11 23.83
CA PRO A 311 0.64 13.74 25.13
C PRO A 311 1.19 12.39 25.60
N ALA A 312 0.95 12.06 26.84
CA ALA A 312 1.24 10.72 27.38
C ALA A 312 0.52 9.65 26.53
N GLY A 313 1.25 8.61 26.13
CA GLY A 313 0.74 7.57 25.21
C GLY A 313 0.82 7.94 23.73
N GLY A 314 1.12 9.16 23.36
CA GLY A 314 1.36 9.57 21.97
C GLY A 314 2.69 9.02 21.44
N LEU A 315 2.68 8.46 20.24
CA LEU A 315 3.86 7.86 19.62
C LEU A 315 4.61 8.87 18.72
N ASP A 316 5.93 8.72 18.60
CA ASP A 316 6.76 9.47 17.65
C ASP A 316 6.63 8.86 16.25
N ALA A 317 5.41 8.85 15.73
CA ALA A 317 5.06 8.24 14.47
C ALA A 317 5.30 9.22 13.32
N ALA A 318 6.53 9.30 12.82
CA ALA A 318 6.85 10.06 11.61
C ALA A 318 6.40 9.32 10.34
N SER A 319 6.29 7.99 10.40
CA SER A 319 5.86 7.15 9.27
C SER A 319 5.10 5.93 9.78
N ILE A 320 4.32 5.33 8.90
CA ILE A 320 3.81 3.97 9.06
C ILE A 320 4.93 3.02 8.67
N LEU A 321 5.11 1.92 9.39
CA LEU A 321 5.94 0.81 8.94
C LEU A 321 5.25 0.17 7.73
N SER A 322 5.65 0.61 6.55
CA SER A 322 4.93 0.38 5.29
C SER A 322 5.84 -0.15 4.19
N GLY A 323 5.24 -0.83 3.26
CA GLY A 323 5.83 -1.45 2.10
C GLY A 323 4.89 -2.49 1.53
N ASP A 324 5.44 -3.48 0.86
CA ASP A 324 4.70 -4.65 0.40
C ASP A 324 5.36 -5.92 0.94
N ASN A 325 4.53 -6.87 1.33
CA ASN A 325 4.90 -8.25 1.62
C ASN A 325 4.43 -9.16 0.50
N LEU A 326 5.19 -10.21 0.24
CA LEU A 326 4.76 -11.35 -0.56
C LEU A 326 4.22 -12.42 0.39
N VAL A 327 3.07 -12.98 0.07
CA VAL A 327 2.51 -14.13 0.81
C VAL A 327 2.20 -15.26 -0.16
N VAL A 328 2.48 -16.49 0.23
CA VAL A 328 2.22 -17.69 -0.58
C VAL A 328 0.93 -18.33 -0.10
N ALA A 329 0.01 -18.60 -1.03
CA ALA A 329 -1.27 -19.21 -0.70
C ALA A 329 -1.11 -20.67 -0.26
N ASP A 330 -1.74 -21.07 0.83
CA ASP A 330 -1.68 -22.45 1.36
C ASP A 330 -2.38 -23.45 0.43
N TYR A 331 -3.41 -23.01 -0.30
CA TYR A 331 -4.11 -23.82 -1.30
C TYR A 331 -3.29 -24.04 -2.58
N SER A 332 -2.21 -23.30 -2.80
CA SER A 332 -1.37 -23.48 -3.99
C SER A 332 -0.71 -24.88 -4.02
N LYS A 333 -0.80 -25.53 -5.18
CA LYS A 333 -0.08 -26.77 -5.47
C LYS A 333 1.34 -26.56 -6.00
N LYS A 334 1.79 -25.27 -6.04
CA LYS A 334 3.06 -24.83 -6.61
C LYS A 334 3.89 -24.03 -5.60
N GLN A 335 3.79 -24.37 -4.30
CA GLN A 335 4.45 -23.61 -3.24
C GLN A 335 5.97 -23.53 -3.44
N ASP A 336 6.63 -24.63 -3.85
CA ASP A 336 8.06 -24.62 -4.13
C ASP A 336 8.42 -23.64 -5.26
N LEU A 337 7.62 -23.61 -6.31
CA LEU A 337 7.78 -22.67 -7.43
C LEU A 337 7.50 -21.23 -6.99
N ALA A 338 6.53 -21.02 -6.10
CA ALA A 338 6.23 -19.73 -5.50
C ALA A 338 7.41 -19.20 -4.67
N PHE A 339 8.04 -20.04 -3.85
CA PHE A 339 9.22 -19.66 -3.08
C PHE A 339 10.45 -19.37 -3.96
N GLN A 340 10.62 -20.11 -5.07
CA GLN A 340 11.68 -19.79 -6.05
C GLN A 340 11.44 -18.41 -6.69
N PHE A 341 10.19 -18.09 -7.05
CA PHE A 341 9.82 -16.78 -7.56
C PHE A 341 10.11 -15.67 -6.53
N VAL A 342 9.66 -15.84 -5.30
CA VAL A 342 9.92 -14.91 -4.20
C VAL A 342 11.41 -14.70 -3.98
N LYS A 343 12.20 -15.78 -3.95
CA LYS A 343 13.66 -15.70 -3.83
C LYS A 343 14.27 -14.85 -4.95
N MET A 344 13.88 -15.10 -6.20
CA MET A 344 14.41 -14.40 -7.37
C MET A 344 14.14 -12.89 -7.30
N ILE A 345 12.91 -12.46 -7.01
CA ILE A 345 12.57 -11.03 -7.01
C ILE A 345 13.02 -10.29 -5.74
N THR A 346 13.46 -11.00 -4.70
CA THR A 346 14.03 -10.43 -3.48
C THR A 346 15.56 -10.51 -3.43
N ASP A 347 16.21 -11.04 -4.46
CA ASP A 347 17.67 -11.03 -4.55
C ASP A 347 18.20 -9.61 -4.83
N LYS A 348 19.47 -9.38 -4.45
CA LYS A 348 20.11 -8.07 -4.48
C LYS A 348 19.92 -7.33 -5.81
N ASP A 349 20.26 -7.98 -6.91
CA ASP A 349 20.24 -7.33 -8.23
C ASP A 349 18.82 -7.02 -8.71
N ALA A 350 17.87 -7.95 -8.47
CA ALA A 350 16.45 -7.73 -8.76
C ALA A 350 15.87 -6.57 -7.94
N GLN A 351 16.26 -6.46 -6.66
CA GLN A 351 15.84 -5.36 -5.78
C GLN A 351 16.44 -4.01 -6.19
N LEU A 352 17.69 -3.98 -6.66
CA LEU A 352 18.31 -2.75 -7.18
C LEU A 352 17.70 -2.33 -8.51
N GLU A 353 17.34 -3.28 -9.38
CA GLU A 353 16.60 -3.01 -10.61
C GLU A 353 15.21 -2.43 -10.31
N TYR A 354 14.46 -3.06 -9.39
CA TYR A 354 13.14 -2.57 -8.95
C TYR A 354 13.21 -1.17 -8.38
N TYR A 355 14.23 -0.88 -7.55
CA TYR A 355 14.49 0.47 -7.03
C TYR A 355 14.74 1.50 -8.15
N LYS A 356 15.55 1.16 -9.15
CA LYS A 356 15.83 2.06 -10.28
C LYS A 356 14.58 2.39 -11.10
N ILE A 357 13.67 1.42 -11.23
CA ILE A 357 12.43 1.58 -12.01
C ILE A 357 11.39 2.35 -11.22
N PHE A 358 11.16 1.99 -9.94
CA PHE A 358 10.00 2.42 -9.16
C PHE A 358 10.35 3.29 -7.95
N GLY A 359 11.62 3.41 -7.54
CA GLY A 359 12.06 4.22 -6.40
C GLY A 359 11.70 3.66 -5.03
N ASN A 360 11.10 2.48 -4.93
CA ASN A 360 10.81 1.83 -3.65
C ASN A 360 12.09 1.27 -3.04
N LEU A 361 12.29 1.47 -1.73
CA LEU A 361 13.52 1.03 -1.09
C LEU A 361 13.62 -0.49 -1.04
N PRO A 362 14.81 -1.05 -1.34
CA PRO A 362 15.07 -2.47 -1.20
C PRO A 362 14.89 -2.95 0.23
N VAL A 363 14.34 -4.12 0.40
CA VAL A 363 14.32 -4.86 1.66
C VAL A 363 15.47 -5.87 1.77
N ASN A 364 16.16 -6.17 0.66
CA ASN A 364 17.40 -6.92 0.68
C ASN A 364 18.49 -6.08 1.35
N ALA A 365 19.11 -6.60 2.41
CA ALA A 365 20.05 -5.85 3.24
C ALA A 365 21.30 -5.38 2.48
N GLU A 366 21.81 -6.22 1.55
CA GLU A 366 22.95 -5.84 0.72
C GLU A 366 22.59 -4.78 -0.31
N ALA A 367 21.40 -4.88 -0.94
CA ALA A 367 20.91 -3.87 -1.86
C ALA A 367 20.69 -2.53 -1.15
N ALA A 368 20.03 -2.55 0.02
CA ALA A 368 19.77 -1.36 0.82
C ALA A 368 21.07 -0.65 1.24
N SER A 369 22.08 -1.42 1.70
CA SER A 369 23.36 -0.87 2.13
C SER A 369 24.16 -0.22 1.00
N SER A 370 23.94 -0.64 -0.27
CA SER A 370 24.61 -0.04 -1.42
C SER A 370 24.07 1.35 -1.81
N LEU A 371 22.92 1.78 -1.25
CA LEU A 371 22.24 3.03 -1.60
C LEU A 371 22.51 4.19 -0.61
N THR A 372 23.40 4.03 0.37
CA THR A 372 23.58 4.95 1.50
C THR A 372 24.16 6.34 1.15
N SER A 373 24.61 6.58 -0.09
CA SER A 373 25.24 7.83 -0.50
C SER A 373 24.26 8.97 -0.84
N ASP A 374 22.97 8.68 -1.07
CA ASP A 374 21.96 9.69 -1.42
C ASP A 374 21.47 10.42 -0.15
N PRO A 375 21.55 11.77 -0.08
CA PRO A 375 21.03 12.54 1.06
C PRO A 375 19.53 12.33 1.32
N ASN A 376 18.73 12.12 0.29
CA ASN A 376 17.29 11.86 0.41
C ASN A 376 17.02 10.53 1.11
N LEU A 377 17.89 9.53 0.90
CA LEU A 377 17.79 8.23 1.56
C LEU A 377 18.10 8.29 3.05
N LYS A 378 18.87 9.29 3.52
CA LYS A 378 19.09 9.50 4.96
C LYS A 378 17.79 9.88 5.66
N VAL A 379 17.00 10.77 5.06
CA VAL A 379 15.69 11.15 5.62
C VAL A 379 14.73 9.96 5.59
N ALA A 380 14.75 9.16 4.53
CA ALA A 380 13.93 7.95 4.45
C ALA A 380 14.36 6.89 5.49
N ALA A 381 15.65 6.73 5.75
CA ALA A 381 16.16 5.86 6.81
C ALA A 381 15.72 6.35 8.21
N GLU A 382 15.83 7.66 8.49
CA GLU A 382 15.33 8.25 9.74
C GLU A 382 13.80 8.07 9.87
N ALA A 383 13.04 8.22 8.78
CA ALA A 383 11.60 7.97 8.78
C ALA A 383 11.29 6.49 9.06
N LEU A 384 12.10 5.57 8.55
CA LEU A 384 11.96 4.14 8.82
C LEU A 384 12.23 3.82 10.30
N ASP A 385 13.26 4.42 10.90
CA ASP A 385 13.57 4.26 12.33
C ASP A 385 12.46 4.80 13.25
N LYS A 386 11.73 5.82 12.79
CA LYS A 386 10.55 6.39 13.46
C LYS A 386 9.22 5.85 12.93
N SER A 387 9.25 4.77 12.18
CA SER A 387 8.03 4.12 11.69
C SER A 387 7.36 3.31 12.79
N VAL A 388 6.05 3.41 12.83
CA VAL A 388 5.20 2.66 13.75
C VAL A 388 4.31 1.72 12.94
N ALA A 389 4.21 0.46 13.39
CA ALA A 389 3.31 -0.49 12.78
C ALA A 389 1.85 -0.14 13.08
N THR A 390 0.98 -0.39 12.12
CA THR A 390 -0.47 -0.39 12.36
C THR A 390 -0.87 -1.54 13.28
N PRO A 391 -2.01 -1.49 13.97
CA PRO A 391 -2.46 -2.59 14.82
C PRO A 391 -2.49 -3.93 14.06
N PHE A 392 -1.87 -4.96 14.63
CA PHE A 392 -1.90 -6.31 14.05
C PHE A 392 -3.24 -6.99 14.40
N SER A 393 -4.28 -6.66 13.66
CA SER A 393 -5.65 -7.17 13.83
C SER A 393 -6.18 -7.65 12.49
N GLY A 394 -6.84 -8.81 12.47
CA GLY A 394 -7.48 -9.35 11.28
C GLY A 394 -8.53 -8.41 10.67
N GLY A 395 -9.14 -7.54 11.47
CA GLY A 395 -10.09 -6.52 11.02
C GLY A 395 -9.44 -5.22 10.53
N TRP A 396 -8.09 -5.08 10.57
CA TRP A 396 -7.42 -3.83 10.23
C TRP A 396 -7.68 -3.38 8.78
N GLY A 397 -7.74 -4.29 7.82
CA GLY A 397 -8.06 -3.96 6.43
C GLY A 397 -9.39 -3.24 6.28
N ASP A 398 -10.43 -3.69 7.00
CA ASP A 398 -11.74 -3.02 7.03
C ASP A 398 -11.69 -1.69 7.80
N VAL A 399 -10.92 -1.60 8.88
CA VAL A 399 -10.75 -0.37 9.67
C VAL A 399 -10.11 0.73 8.83
N GLN A 400 -9.04 0.46 8.09
CA GLN A 400 -8.42 1.46 7.21
C GLN A 400 -9.35 1.89 6.07
N LEU A 401 -10.19 0.97 5.55
CA LEU A 401 -11.22 1.31 4.57
C LEU A 401 -12.32 2.18 5.19
N ALA A 402 -12.74 1.91 6.43
CA ALA A 402 -13.70 2.73 7.14
C ALA A 402 -13.18 4.17 7.32
N LEU A 403 -11.90 4.34 7.70
CA LEU A 403 -11.26 5.66 7.78
C LEU A 403 -11.23 6.36 6.40
N THR A 404 -10.86 5.66 5.34
CA THR A 404 -10.87 6.21 3.97
C THR A 404 -12.28 6.63 3.56
N ASN A 405 -13.30 5.84 3.89
CA ASN A 405 -14.70 6.12 3.54
C ASN A 405 -15.23 7.41 4.19
N VAL A 406 -14.77 7.80 5.38
CA VAL A 406 -15.10 9.09 5.97
C VAL A 406 -14.66 10.25 5.04
N VAL A 407 -13.48 10.16 4.43
CA VAL A 407 -13.01 11.16 3.46
C VAL A 407 -13.84 11.12 2.19
N VAL A 408 -14.03 9.93 1.59
CA VAL A 408 -14.79 9.75 0.34
C VAL A 408 -16.22 10.29 0.46
N GLN A 409 -16.91 9.99 1.56
CA GLN A 409 -18.26 10.49 1.84
C GLN A 409 -18.29 12.00 2.12
N SER A 410 -17.14 12.59 2.48
CA SER A 410 -17.02 14.04 2.73
C SER A 410 -16.75 14.84 1.44
N ILE A 411 -16.36 14.21 0.34
CA ILE A 411 -16.03 14.87 -0.93
C ILE A 411 -17.11 15.87 -1.39
N PRO A 412 -18.42 15.57 -1.37
CA PRO A 412 -19.43 16.55 -1.79
C PRO A 412 -19.45 17.82 -0.93
N GLY A 413 -19.28 17.68 0.39
CA GLY A 413 -19.18 18.82 1.31
C GLY A 413 -17.87 19.59 1.12
N LEU A 414 -16.75 18.88 0.97
CA LEU A 414 -15.46 19.50 0.68
C LEU A 414 -15.48 20.31 -0.60
N ALA A 415 -16.14 19.83 -1.67
CA ALA A 415 -16.33 20.53 -2.92
C ALA A 415 -17.21 21.80 -2.77
N GLN A 416 -18.09 21.83 -1.77
CA GLN A 416 -18.91 22.99 -1.40
C GLN A 416 -18.23 23.89 -0.36
N GLY A 417 -17.01 23.57 0.06
CA GLY A 417 -16.21 24.37 0.99
C GLY A 417 -16.52 24.14 2.47
N SER A 418 -17.31 23.12 2.84
CA SER A 418 -17.57 22.79 4.24
C SER A 418 -17.99 21.34 4.46
N VAL A 419 -17.61 20.80 5.61
CA VAL A 419 -18.17 19.55 6.19
C VAL A 419 -18.68 19.93 7.57
N SER A 420 -19.97 19.75 7.85
CA SER A 420 -20.53 20.11 9.15
C SER A 420 -20.03 19.16 10.25
N ASP A 421 -19.97 19.66 11.49
CA ASP A 421 -19.64 18.84 12.67
C ASP A 421 -20.60 17.65 12.84
N ALA A 422 -21.87 17.84 12.54
CA ALA A 422 -22.87 16.79 12.61
C ALA A 422 -22.65 15.69 11.56
N ASP A 423 -22.32 16.09 10.32
CA ASP A 423 -22.00 15.14 9.24
C ASP A 423 -20.72 14.36 9.55
N LEU A 424 -19.69 15.04 10.04
CA LEU A 424 -18.44 14.36 10.42
C LEU A 424 -18.68 13.38 11.57
N ALA A 425 -19.40 13.78 12.62
CA ALA A 425 -19.74 12.92 13.75
C ALA A 425 -20.54 11.68 13.31
N ALA A 426 -21.53 11.85 12.42
CA ALA A 426 -22.29 10.73 11.88
C ALA A 426 -21.42 9.74 11.11
N ARG A 427 -20.51 10.24 10.25
CA ARG A 427 -19.56 9.39 9.48
C ARG A 427 -18.57 8.66 10.37
N LEU A 428 -18.09 9.31 11.45
CA LEU A 428 -17.22 8.67 12.44
C LEU A 428 -17.94 7.54 13.19
N ALA A 429 -19.19 7.76 13.59
CA ALA A 429 -20.00 6.73 14.23
C ALA A 429 -20.27 5.53 13.31
N ASP A 430 -20.54 5.77 12.02
CA ASP A 430 -20.70 4.71 11.02
C ASP A 430 -19.37 3.94 10.80
N ALA A 431 -18.26 4.66 10.68
CA ALA A 431 -16.93 4.06 10.54
C ALA A 431 -16.54 3.25 11.79
N GLN A 432 -16.85 3.75 13.01
CA GLN A 432 -16.67 3.04 14.28
C GLN A 432 -17.43 1.72 14.27
N LYS A 433 -18.70 1.73 13.89
CA LYS A 433 -19.55 0.54 13.83
C LYS A 433 -19.03 -0.47 12.81
N ALA A 434 -18.65 -0.02 11.62
CA ALA A 434 -18.12 -0.87 10.56
C ALA A 434 -16.81 -1.52 11.00
N GLY A 435 -15.87 -0.73 11.53
CA GLY A 435 -14.58 -1.21 12.04
C GLY A 435 -14.73 -2.19 13.19
N GLN A 436 -15.61 -1.89 14.19
CA GLN A 436 -15.87 -2.80 15.32
C GLN A 436 -16.44 -4.13 14.85
N SER A 437 -17.40 -4.09 13.93
CA SER A 437 -17.99 -5.31 13.36
C SER A 437 -16.93 -6.16 12.62
N ALA A 438 -15.95 -5.54 11.97
CA ALA A 438 -14.87 -6.25 11.32
C ALA A 438 -13.89 -6.90 12.32
N VAL A 439 -13.50 -6.17 13.34
CA VAL A 439 -12.64 -6.69 14.43
C VAL A 439 -13.30 -7.84 15.18
N ASP A 440 -14.62 -7.73 15.45
CA ASP A 440 -15.38 -8.80 16.12
C ASP A 440 -15.49 -10.09 15.28
N ARG A 441 -15.49 -9.97 13.95
CA ARG A 441 -15.52 -11.14 13.02
C ARG A 441 -14.13 -11.74 12.81
N ALA A 442 -13.07 -10.97 12.98
CA ALA A 442 -11.71 -11.46 12.77
C ALA A 442 -11.33 -12.47 13.85
N LYS A 443 -10.74 -13.59 13.42
CA LYS A 443 -10.29 -14.68 14.31
C LYS A 443 -8.98 -14.36 15.00
#